data_95ebfc89922c8ac4746a0390b9531f72
#
_entry.id   95ebfc89922c8ac4746a0390b9531f72
#
_cell.length_a   1.000
_cell.length_b   1.000
_cell.length_c   1.000
_cell.angle_alpha   90.00
_cell.angle_beta   90.00
_cell.angle_gamma   90.00
#
_symmetry.space_group_name_H-M   'P 1'
#
loop_
_entity.id
_entity.type
_entity.pdbx_description
1 polymer ?
#
loop_
_entity_poly.entity_id
_entity_poly.type
_entity_poly.pdbx_seq_one_letter_code
_entity_poly.pdbx_strand_id
1 'polypeptide(L)'
;VEGTLSDRSTSLDLVDALHPTAAVAGTPTDTAVALIDEWEPFDRGRYAGPVGWVGADGDGEWAIALRCAHIGQDGSVRAFAGAGIVAESIPAHELAETSLKFRPIVEAFTP
;
A
#
# COMPACT_ATOMS: atom_id res chain seq x y z
N VAL A 1 0.81 -5.73 14.25
CA VAL A 1 1.26 -5.07 15.50
C VAL A 1 0.02 -4.65 16.27
N GLU A 2 -0.02 -4.91 17.56
CA GLU A 2 -1.07 -4.50 18.48
C GLU A 2 -0.42 -3.72 19.62
N GLY A 3 -1.09 -2.71 20.14
CA GLY A 3 -0.58 -1.91 21.24
C GLY A 3 -1.65 -1.03 21.89
N THR A 4 -1.35 -0.52 23.06
CA THR A 4 -2.20 0.44 23.79
C THR A 4 -1.51 1.78 23.83
N LEU A 5 -2.23 2.84 23.45
CA LEU A 5 -1.73 4.21 23.53
C LEU A 5 -1.68 4.67 25.00
N SER A 6 -0.60 5.32 25.37
CA SER A 6 -0.37 5.81 26.73
C SER A 6 -0.82 7.26 26.95
N ASP A 7 -1.29 7.90 25.89
CA ASP A 7 -1.75 9.29 25.87
C ASP A 7 -3.17 9.41 25.30
N ARG A 8 -3.57 10.62 24.89
CA ARG A 8 -4.88 10.88 24.28
C ARG A 8 -4.92 10.76 22.77
N SER A 9 -3.85 10.24 22.14
CA SER A 9 -3.81 10.00 20.71
C SER A 9 -4.81 8.91 20.32
N THR A 10 -5.30 9.00 19.11
CA THR A 10 -6.18 8.01 18.50
C THR A 10 -5.40 7.10 17.56
N SER A 11 -6.03 6.03 17.11
CA SER A 11 -5.44 5.18 16.07
C SER A 11 -5.20 5.92 14.76
N LEU A 12 -5.95 7.01 14.49
CA LEU A 12 -5.74 7.86 13.30
C LEU A 12 -4.48 8.71 13.44
N ASP A 13 -4.19 9.22 14.63
CA ASP A 13 -2.92 9.96 14.88
C ASP A 13 -1.71 9.06 14.66
N LEU A 14 -1.82 7.76 14.97
CA LEU A 14 -0.77 6.79 14.66
C LEU A 14 -0.61 6.57 13.16
N VAL A 15 -1.69 6.51 12.40
CA VAL A 15 -1.61 6.40 10.94
C VAL A 15 -0.90 7.61 10.36
N ASP A 16 -1.25 8.82 10.77
CA ASP A 16 -0.62 10.05 10.31
C ASP A 16 0.88 10.07 10.62
N ALA A 17 1.27 9.60 11.79
CA ALA A 17 2.67 9.57 12.21
C ALA A 17 3.51 8.47 11.51
N LEU A 18 2.90 7.34 11.13
CA LEU A 18 3.61 6.16 10.65
C LEU A 18 3.52 5.94 9.14
N HIS A 19 2.54 6.55 8.47
CA HIS A 19 2.36 6.40 7.04
C HIS A 19 3.01 7.56 6.26
N PRO A 20 3.66 7.32 5.11
CA PRO A 20 3.91 6.00 4.52
C PRO A 20 5.03 5.24 5.21
N THR A 21 4.84 3.93 5.37
CA THR A 21 5.88 3.08 5.97
C THR A 21 6.96 2.71 4.95
N ALA A 22 8.16 2.40 5.45
CA ALA A 22 9.26 1.93 4.61
C ALA A 22 8.91 0.71 3.75
N ALA A 23 7.98 -0.13 4.22
CA ALA A 23 7.55 -1.34 3.51
C ALA A 23 6.85 -1.04 2.16
N VAL A 24 6.29 0.15 1.99
CA VAL A 24 5.58 0.54 0.75
C VAL A 24 6.16 1.76 0.07
N ALA A 25 6.90 2.60 0.79
CA ALA A 25 7.51 3.81 0.28
C ALA A 25 9.04 3.72 0.15
N GLY A 26 9.67 2.75 0.85
CA GLY A 26 11.13 2.62 0.86
C GLY A 26 11.83 3.44 1.93
N THR A 27 13.16 3.39 1.94
CA THR A 27 14.04 4.07 2.89
C THR A 27 15.29 4.62 2.18
N PRO A 28 15.69 5.91 2.38
CA PRO A 28 14.99 6.96 3.16
C PRO A 28 13.64 7.33 2.54
N THR A 29 12.61 7.51 3.35
CA THR A 29 11.22 7.62 2.89
C THR A 29 11.00 8.78 1.93
N ASP A 30 11.47 9.98 2.26
CA ASP A 30 11.27 11.17 1.41
C ASP A 30 11.90 11.00 0.03
N THR A 31 13.11 10.42 -0.02
CA THR A 31 13.80 10.14 -1.28
C THR A 31 13.06 9.09 -2.11
N ALA A 32 12.62 8.04 -1.46
CA ALA A 32 11.90 6.95 -2.13
C ALA A 32 10.54 7.40 -2.67
N VAL A 33 9.79 8.21 -1.90
CA VAL A 33 8.53 8.80 -2.35
C VAL A 33 8.73 9.70 -3.56
N ALA A 34 9.76 10.55 -3.54
CA ALA A 34 10.08 11.41 -4.68
C ALA A 34 10.42 10.61 -5.95
N LEU A 35 11.16 9.50 -5.82
CA LEU A 35 11.47 8.61 -6.93
C LEU A 35 10.23 7.87 -7.45
N ILE A 36 9.33 7.46 -6.58
CA ILE A 36 8.05 6.84 -6.96
C ILE A 36 7.23 7.83 -7.78
N ASP A 37 7.12 9.07 -7.33
CA ASP A 37 6.36 10.13 -8.01
C ASP A 37 6.98 10.49 -9.39
N GLU A 38 8.31 10.45 -9.50
CA GLU A 38 9.02 10.71 -10.75
C GLU A 38 8.90 9.56 -11.75
N TRP A 39 8.98 8.30 -11.29
CA TRP A 39 9.17 7.14 -12.18
C TRP A 39 7.91 6.34 -12.47
N GLU A 40 6.90 6.39 -11.60
CA GLU A 40 5.66 5.70 -11.88
C GLU A 40 4.78 6.50 -12.84
N PRO A 41 4.36 5.93 -13.98
CA PRO A 41 3.59 6.65 -15.00
C PRO A 41 2.09 6.75 -14.66
N PHE A 42 1.72 6.56 -13.40
CA PHE A 42 0.34 6.56 -12.94
C PHE A 42 0.22 7.07 -11.51
N ASP A 43 -0.95 7.61 -11.19
CA ASP A 43 -1.30 7.94 -9.82
C ASP A 43 -1.70 6.66 -9.06
N ARG A 44 -1.07 6.42 -7.93
CA ARG A 44 -1.39 5.29 -7.03
C ARG A 44 -2.78 5.40 -6.42
N GLY A 45 -3.34 6.60 -6.29
CA GLY A 45 -4.61 6.84 -5.65
C GLY A 45 -4.65 6.26 -4.24
N ARG A 46 -5.46 5.24 -4.03
CA ARG A 46 -5.58 4.55 -2.73
C ARG A 46 -4.62 3.37 -2.56
N TYR A 47 -3.92 2.96 -3.60
CA TYR A 47 -2.94 1.88 -3.53
C TYR A 47 -1.80 2.25 -2.58
N ALA A 48 -1.40 1.32 -1.74
CA ALA A 48 -0.42 1.48 -0.67
C ALA A 48 -0.84 2.46 0.44
N GLY A 49 -2.02 3.05 0.38
CA GLY A 49 -2.56 3.91 1.43
C GLY A 49 -3.12 3.11 2.61
N PRO A 50 -3.37 3.78 3.74
CA PRO A 50 -3.98 3.15 4.90
C PRO A 50 -5.48 2.91 4.67
N VAL A 51 -5.95 1.75 5.06
CA VAL A 51 -7.37 1.36 5.07
C VAL A 51 -7.71 0.79 6.44
N GLY A 52 -8.77 1.29 7.06
CA GLY A 52 -9.13 0.85 8.38
C GLY A 52 -10.39 1.50 8.92
N TRP A 53 -10.55 1.42 10.21
CA TRP A 53 -11.66 2.00 10.94
C TRP A 53 -11.21 2.58 12.28
N VAL A 54 -11.98 3.53 12.78
CA VAL A 54 -11.83 4.12 14.12
C VAL A 54 -13.16 3.98 14.84
N GLY A 55 -13.14 3.43 16.05
CA GLY A 55 -14.27 3.33 16.94
C GLY A 55 -14.58 4.66 17.65
N ALA A 56 -15.74 4.73 18.30
CA ALA A 56 -16.16 5.90 19.06
C ALA A 56 -15.31 6.16 20.31
N ASP A 57 -14.59 5.16 20.77
CA ASP A 57 -13.63 5.19 21.87
C ASP A 57 -12.21 5.63 21.45
N GLY A 58 -11.98 5.79 20.14
CA GLY A 58 -10.68 6.14 19.54
C GLY A 58 -9.81 4.94 19.18
N ASP A 59 -10.22 3.73 19.54
CA ASP A 59 -9.57 2.51 19.08
C ASP A 59 -9.76 2.32 17.58
N GLY A 60 -8.91 1.54 16.94
CA GLY A 60 -9.00 1.29 15.52
C GLY A 60 -8.06 0.22 15.01
N GLU A 61 -8.32 -0.23 13.81
CA GLU A 61 -7.48 -1.18 13.10
C GLU A 61 -7.21 -0.70 11.69
N TRP A 62 -5.96 -0.78 11.26
CA TRP A 62 -5.49 -0.27 9.98
C TRP A 62 -4.63 -1.30 9.26
N ALA A 63 -4.85 -1.40 7.97
CA ALA A 63 -4.03 -2.19 7.05
C ALA A 63 -3.52 -1.29 5.91
N ILE A 64 -2.46 -1.74 5.25
CA ILE A 64 -1.98 -1.09 4.03
C ILE A 64 -2.73 -1.71 2.84
N ALA A 65 -3.28 -0.88 1.96
CA ALA A 65 -4.01 -1.31 0.77
C ALA A 65 -3.06 -1.91 -0.28
N LEU A 66 -2.65 -3.15 -0.03
CA LEU A 66 -1.86 -3.98 -0.95
C LEU A 66 -2.72 -5.10 -1.51
N ARG A 67 -2.33 -5.64 -2.68
CA ARG A 67 -3.04 -6.73 -3.36
C ARG A 67 -4.53 -6.42 -3.49
N CYS A 68 -4.82 -5.21 -3.91
CA CYS A 68 -6.16 -4.66 -4.04
C CYS A 68 -6.45 -4.27 -5.49
N ALA A 69 -7.72 -4.05 -5.78
CA ALA A 69 -8.17 -3.50 -7.03
C ALA A 69 -9.13 -2.34 -6.79
N HIS A 70 -9.10 -1.37 -7.67
CA HIS A 70 -10.11 -0.32 -7.76
C HIS A 70 -11.15 -0.71 -8.81
N ILE A 71 -12.42 -0.69 -8.42
CA ILE A 71 -13.54 -0.95 -9.33
C ILE A 71 -14.16 0.39 -9.69
N GLY A 72 -14.09 0.76 -10.97
CA GLY A 72 -14.70 1.96 -11.50
C GLY A 72 -16.23 1.87 -11.58
N GLN A 73 -16.90 3.01 -11.64
CA GLN A 73 -18.37 3.04 -11.81
C GLN A 73 -18.81 2.46 -13.16
N ASP A 74 -17.94 2.46 -14.14
CA ASP A 74 -18.13 1.85 -15.47
C ASP A 74 -17.88 0.34 -15.49
N GLY A 75 -17.59 -0.27 -14.34
CA GLY A 75 -17.25 -1.68 -14.21
C GLY A 75 -15.79 -2.02 -14.55
N SER A 76 -14.97 -1.04 -14.89
CA SER A 76 -13.53 -1.27 -15.09
C SER A 76 -12.85 -1.68 -13.78
N VAL A 77 -11.85 -2.56 -13.87
CA VAL A 77 -11.06 -3.01 -12.73
C VAL A 77 -9.61 -2.63 -12.95
N ARG A 78 -9.04 -1.87 -12.04
CA ARG A 78 -7.62 -1.53 -12.03
C ARG A 78 -6.96 -2.18 -10.83
N ALA A 79 -6.05 -3.10 -11.08
CA ALA A 79 -5.24 -3.75 -10.06
C ALA A 79 -3.85 -3.12 -9.97
N PHE A 80 -3.26 -3.19 -8.77
CA PHE A 80 -1.91 -2.71 -8.51
C PHE A 80 -1.09 -3.81 -7.84
N ALA A 81 0.16 -3.94 -8.25
CA ALA A 81 1.15 -4.76 -7.61
C ALA A 81 2.53 -4.13 -7.79
N GLY A 82 3.43 -4.37 -6.86
CA GLY A 82 4.78 -3.83 -6.90
C GLY A 82 5.76 -4.71 -6.13
N ALA A 83 7.04 -4.38 -6.24
CA ALA A 83 8.13 -5.01 -5.51
C ALA A 83 9.00 -3.94 -4.83
N GLY A 84 9.61 -4.31 -3.72
CA GLY A 84 10.59 -3.46 -3.04
C GLY A 84 11.94 -3.56 -3.74
N ILE A 85 12.41 -2.45 -4.28
CA ILE A 85 13.67 -2.40 -5.03
C ILE A 85 14.82 -2.06 -4.09
N VAL A 86 15.86 -2.87 -4.15
CA VAL A 86 17.12 -2.69 -3.42
C VAL A 86 18.31 -2.78 -4.39
N ALA A 87 19.51 -2.47 -3.92
CA ALA A 87 20.70 -2.42 -4.77
C ALA A 87 21.00 -3.75 -5.50
N GLU A 88 20.65 -4.87 -4.88
CA GLU A 88 20.84 -6.21 -5.41
C GLU A 88 19.68 -6.73 -6.25
N SER A 89 18.57 -5.95 -6.37
CA SER A 89 17.40 -6.34 -7.15
C SER A 89 17.76 -6.57 -8.62
N ILE A 90 17.28 -7.68 -9.17
CA ILE A 90 17.42 -8.02 -10.58
C ILE A 90 16.08 -7.71 -11.26
N PRO A 91 16.01 -6.75 -12.23
CA PRO A 91 14.77 -6.28 -12.81
C PRO A 91 13.82 -7.38 -13.30
N ALA A 92 14.37 -8.42 -13.94
CA ALA A 92 13.57 -9.53 -14.44
C ALA A 92 12.91 -10.36 -13.31
N HIS A 93 13.58 -10.49 -12.17
CA HIS A 93 13.03 -11.19 -11.00
C HIS A 93 11.93 -10.37 -10.33
N GLU A 94 12.15 -9.06 -10.16
CA GLU A 94 11.16 -8.14 -9.59
C GLU A 94 9.89 -8.08 -10.45
N LEU A 95 10.05 -8.04 -11.78
CA LEU A 95 8.92 -8.10 -12.70
C LEU A 95 8.14 -9.42 -12.60
N ALA A 96 8.85 -10.54 -12.50
CA ALA A 96 8.21 -11.84 -12.32
C ALA A 96 7.46 -11.93 -10.98
N GLU A 97 8.04 -11.41 -9.90
CA GLU A 97 7.39 -11.31 -8.58
C GLU A 97 6.12 -10.46 -8.66
N THR A 98 6.20 -9.30 -9.29
CA THR A 98 5.05 -8.41 -9.49
C THR A 98 3.93 -9.13 -10.26
N SER A 99 4.29 -9.87 -11.30
CA SER A 99 3.32 -10.66 -12.09
C SER A 99 2.62 -11.73 -11.25
N LEU A 100 3.34 -12.41 -10.37
CA LEU A 100 2.76 -13.37 -9.42
C LEU A 100 1.80 -12.72 -8.43
N LYS A 101 2.08 -11.48 -8.01
CA LYS A 101 1.23 -10.73 -7.07
C LYS A 101 -0.11 -10.31 -7.69
N PHE A 102 -0.22 -10.22 -9.01
CA PHE A 102 -1.49 -9.98 -9.70
C PHE A 102 -2.40 -11.21 -9.71
N ARG A 103 -1.84 -12.41 -9.64
CA ARG A 103 -2.58 -13.66 -9.83
C ARG A 103 -3.85 -13.78 -8.96
N PRO A 104 -3.83 -13.53 -7.63
CA PRO A 104 -5.03 -13.64 -6.81
C PRO A 104 -6.14 -12.67 -7.23
N ILE A 105 -5.77 -11.49 -7.72
CA ILE A 105 -6.75 -10.49 -8.18
C ILE A 105 -7.36 -10.95 -9.51
N VAL A 106 -6.54 -11.39 -10.45
CA VAL A 106 -7.02 -11.90 -11.74
C VAL A 106 -7.96 -13.08 -11.53
N GLU A 107 -7.60 -14.04 -10.68
CA GLU A 107 -8.42 -15.20 -10.34
C GLU A 107 -9.77 -14.80 -9.70
N ALA A 108 -9.81 -13.74 -8.89
CA ALA A 108 -11.05 -13.26 -8.27
C ALA A 108 -12.05 -12.65 -9.28
N PHE A 109 -11.58 -12.19 -10.44
CA PHE A 109 -12.40 -11.58 -11.48
C PHE A 109 -12.56 -12.46 -12.74
N THR A 110 -12.00 -13.66 -12.71
CA THR A 110 -12.12 -14.63 -13.83
C THR A 110 -13.09 -15.72 -13.38
N PRO A 111 -14.16 -15.98 -14.15
CA PRO A 111 -15.14 -17.02 -13.83
C PRO A 111 -14.56 -18.43 -13.93
#